data_9584c27283b0be78e39d01a705f1f0b3
#
_entry.id   9584c27283b0be78e39d01a705f1f0b3
#
_cell.length_a   1.000
_cell.length_b   1.000
_cell.length_c   1.000
_cell.angle_alpha   90.00
_cell.angle_beta   90.00
_cell.angle_gamma   90.00
#
_symmetry.space_group_name_H-M   'P 1'
#
loop_
_entity.id
_entity.type
_entity.pdbx_description
1 polymer ?
#
loop_
_entity_poly.entity_id
_entity_poly.type
_entity_poly.pdbx_seq_one_letter_code
_entity_poly.pdbx_strand_id
1 'polypeptide(L)'
;VVLLMASLAVLTACGQQSHSGKAGSNQSVQSKAKDKSVTKSYQLNQKVQGLDQTMTLTVTYAGKKYEKVNIAISQNLPEEAKSALAGQDLSSLQEEVSKSFKQSSGVDKLEQVKGIQVNVKVTEKGTVDIDFIIDPTNLDYDAASKVPTYGPIFNQMKSQTPEEFIKSFQDEGGKEISNPS
;
A
#
# COMPACT_ATOMS: atom_id res chain seq x y z
N VAL A 1 -24.56 -9.02 -5.88
CA VAL A 1 -23.78 -7.86 -5.42
C VAL A 1 -22.74 -8.41 -4.46
N VAL A 2 -21.55 -8.69 -4.97
CA VAL A 2 -20.44 -9.20 -4.16
C VAL A 2 -19.76 -7.99 -3.53
N LEU A 3 -19.98 -7.77 -2.24
CA LEU A 3 -19.24 -6.82 -1.44
C LEU A 3 -17.81 -7.38 -1.24
N LEU A 4 -16.87 -6.99 -2.10
CA LEU A 4 -15.45 -7.16 -1.84
C LEU A 4 -15.02 -6.13 -0.79
N MET A 5 -15.30 -6.40 0.47
CA MET A 5 -14.68 -5.68 1.58
C MET A 5 -13.25 -6.17 1.69
N ALA A 6 -12.30 -5.43 1.16
CA ALA A 6 -10.90 -5.60 1.49
C ALA A 6 -10.75 -5.28 3.00
N SER A 7 -10.76 -6.31 3.83
CA SER A 7 -10.39 -6.17 5.23
C SER A 7 -8.88 -5.96 5.27
N LEU A 8 -8.44 -4.71 5.20
CA LEU A 8 -7.12 -4.35 5.68
C LEU A 8 -7.15 -4.57 7.18
N ALA A 9 -6.50 -5.65 7.63
CA ALA A 9 -6.30 -5.91 9.04
C ALA A 9 -5.62 -4.68 9.67
N VAL A 10 -6.29 -4.11 10.64
CA VAL A 10 -5.81 -2.92 11.35
C VAL A 10 -4.55 -3.29 12.12
N LEU A 11 -3.43 -2.72 11.70
CA LEU A 11 -2.17 -2.70 12.42
C LEU A 11 -2.34 -1.94 13.76
N THR A 12 -2.72 -2.63 14.80
CA THR A 12 -2.70 -2.10 16.18
C THR A 12 -1.50 -2.70 16.91
N ALA A 13 -0.32 -2.17 16.69
CA ALA A 13 0.82 -2.39 17.57
C ALA A 13 0.97 -1.19 18.50
N CYS A 14 0.42 -1.26 19.72
CA CYS A 14 0.80 -0.40 20.82
C CYS A 14 2.21 -0.80 21.30
N GLY A 15 3.18 0.06 21.08
CA GLY A 15 4.52 -0.04 21.63
C GLY A 15 4.99 1.32 22.11
N GLN A 16 4.59 1.66 23.35
CA GLN A 16 5.08 2.84 24.06
C GLN A 16 6.36 2.47 24.81
N GLN A 17 7.49 3.05 24.44
CA GLN A 17 8.64 3.13 25.34
C GLN A 17 9.38 4.45 25.19
N SER A 18 9.19 5.30 26.18
CA SER A 18 9.94 6.51 26.44
C SER A 18 11.33 6.18 27.03
N HIS A 19 12.38 6.72 26.46
CA HIS A 19 13.64 6.96 27.17
C HIS A 19 14.14 8.36 26.89
N SER A 20 14.13 9.19 27.94
CA SER A 20 14.84 10.44 28.05
C SER A 20 16.33 10.18 28.29
N GLY A 21 17.19 10.90 27.57
CA GLY A 21 18.65 10.87 27.71
C GLY A 21 19.32 12.11 27.12
N LYS A 22 19.78 12.91 27.97
CA LYS A 22 20.40 14.22 28.07
C LYS A 22 21.50 14.55 27.04
N ALA A 23 21.52 15.83 26.71
CA ALA A 23 22.45 16.67 25.95
C ALA A 23 23.94 16.30 25.93
N GLY A 24 24.56 16.51 24.76
CA GLY A 24 25.95 16.67 24.52
C GLY A 24 26.18 17.39 23.19
N SER A 25 26.48 18.69 23.26
CA SER A 25 26.81 19.50 22.10
C SER A 25 28.20 19.14 21.59
N ASN A 26 28.29 18.82 20.28
CA ASN A 26 29.51 19.04 19.51
C ASN A 26 29.11 19.38 18.08
N GLN A 27 29.27 20.63 17.71
CA GLN A 27 29.25 21.12 16.35
C GLN A 27 30.41 20.52 15.57
N SER A 28 30.16 19.48 14.80
CA SER A 28 31.00 19.15 13.66
C SER A 28 30.18 19.47 12.40
N VAL A 29 30.68 20.42 11.63
CA VAL A 29 30.19 20.71 10.28
C VAL A 29 30.50 19.48 9.42
N GLN A 30 29.60 18.49 9.46
CA GLN A 30 29.63 17.35 8.55
C GLN A 30 28.90 17.79 7.29
N SER A 31 29.62 17.88 6.19
CA SER A 31 29.05 17.90 4.84
C SER A 31 28.06 16.74 4.74
N LYS A 32 26.75 17.04 4.64
CA LYS A 32 25.70 16.03 4.46
C LYS A 32 25.98 15.31 3.15
N ALA A 33 26.66 14.18 3.22
CA ALA A 33 26.58 13.19 2.15
C ALA A 33 25.08 12.92 1.92
N LYS A 34 24.59 13.14 0.71
CA LYS A 34 23.22 12.90 0.36
C LYS A 34 22.99 11.40 0.53
N ASP A 35 22.11 11.01 1.44
CA ASP A 35 21.80 9.60 1.66
C ASP A 35 21.47 8.95 0.31
N LYS A 36 22.05 7.78 0.05
CA LYS A 36 21.83 7.05 -1.19
C LYS A 36 20.40 6.49 -1.19
N SER A 37 19.70 6.68 -2.28
CA SER A 37 18.37 6.10 -2.48
C SER A 37 18.43 4.57 -2.50
N VAL A 38 17.52 3.92 -1.81
CA VAL A 38 17.38 2.46 -1.70
C VAL A 38 15.94 2.09 -2.02
N THR A 39 15.75 1.04 -2.83
CA THR A 39 14.43 0.45 -3.09
C THR A 39 14.39 -0.98 -2.54
N LYS A 40 13.35 -1.27 -1.77
CA LYS A 40 13.09 -2.60 -1.22
C LYS A 40 11.66 -3.01 -1.50
N SER A 41 11.48 -4.31 -1.77
CA SER A 41 10.17 -4.90 -2.04
C SER A 41 9.90 -6.09 -1.14
N TYR A 42 8.66 -6.19 -0.69
CA TYR A 42 8.16 -7.24 0.20
C TYR A 42 6.84 -7.77 -0.29
N GLN A 43 6.58 -9.06 -0.08
CA GLN A 43 5.33 -9.70 -0.46
C GLN A 43 4.70 -10.39 0.74
N LEU A 44 3.40 -10.22 0.88
CA LEU A 44 2.55 -10.91 1.84
C LEU A 44 1.47 -11.69 1.09
N ASN A 45 1.36 -12.97 1.37
CA ASN A 45 0.29 -13.81 0.86
C ASN A 45 -0.68 -14.14 1.99
N GLN A 46 -1.96 -13.90 1.78
CA GLN A 46 -3.00 -14.12 2.78
C GLN A 46 -4.30 -14.60 2.14
N LYS A 47 -5.23 -15.06 2.98
CA LYS A 47 -6.61 -15.33 2.54
C LYS A 47 -7.54 -14.27 3.12
N VAL A 48 -8.30 -13.62 2.23
CA VAL A 48 -9.32 -12.65 2.60
C VAL A 48 -10.67 -13.21 2.17
N GLN A 49 -11.56 -13.46 3.12
CA GLN A 49 -12.87 -14.10 2.88
C GLN A 49 -12.77 -15.44 2.10
N GLY A 50 -11.71 -16.22 2.38
CA GLY A 50 -11.47 -17.50 1.72
C GLY A 50 -10.79 -17.41 0.35
N LEU A 51 -10.60 -16.21 -0.20
CA LEU A 51 -9.93 -15.97 -1.47
C LEU A 51 -8.45 -15.64 -1.25
N ASP A 52 -7.59 -16.18 -2.11
CA ASP A 52 -6.16 -15.87 -2.04
C ASP A 52 -5.92 -14.43 -2.48
N GLN A 53 -5.14 -13.72 -1.67
CA GLN A 53 -4.70 -12.35 -1.92
C GLN A 53 -3.19 -12.27 -1.76
N THR A 54 -2.54 -11.62 -2.70
CA THR A 54 -1.12 -11.25 -2.63
C THR A 54 -1.02 -9.75 -2.52
N MET A 55 -0.28 -9.25 -1.53
CA MET A 55 0.04 -7.84 -1.38
C MET A 55 1.55 -7.66 -1.55
N THR A 56 1.95 -6.74 -2.41
CA THR A 56 3.34 -6.37 -2.62
C THR A 56 3.55 -4.92 -2.22
N LEU A 57 4.47 -4.69 -1.29
CA LEU A 57 4.90 -3.37 -0.86
C LEU A 57 6.28 -3.08 -1.45
N THR A 58 6.41 -1.99 -2.20
CA THR A 58 7.70 -1.50 -2.68
C THR A 58 7.93 -0.09 -2.14
N VAL A 59 9.04 0.12 -1.42
CA VAL A 59 9.39 1.39 -0.81
C VAL A 59 10.74 1.85 -1.35
N THR A 60 10.77 3.06 -1.91
CA THR A 60 12.01 3.77 -2.26
C THR A 60 12.21 4.91 -1.28
N TYR A 61 13.40 4.97 -0.67
CA TYR A 61 13.71 5.97 0.37
C TYR A 61 15.21 6.30 0.41
N ALA A 62 15.52 7.46 0.99
CA ALA A 62 16.88 7.90 1.26
C ALA A 62 16.98 8.34 2.74
N GLY A 63 17.76 7.61 3.53
CA GLY A 63 17.82 7.77 4.98
C GLY A 63 16.42 7.60 5.60
N LYS A 64 15.90 8.64 6.24
CA LYS A 64 14.58 8.62 6.90
C LYS A 64 13.44 9.17 6.03
N LYS A 65 13.69 9.45 4.75
CA LYS A 65 12.71 10.09 3.87
C LYS A 65 12.19 9.12 2.82
N TYR A 66 10.88 8.98 2.74
CA TYR A 66 10.24 8.31 1.63
C TYR A 66 10.44 9.12 0.34
N GLU A 67 10.70 8.43 -0.77
CA GLU A 67 10.75 9.00 -2.12
C GLU A 67 9.59 8.47 -2.97
N LYS A 68 9.26 7.18 -2.83
CA LYS A 68 8.13 6.54 -3.52
C LYS A 68 7.65 5.34 -2.72
N VAL A 69 6.34 5.14 -2.68
CA VAL A 69 5.73 3.91 -2.15
C VAL A 69 4.75 3.37 -3.18
N ASN A 70 4.85 2.08 -3.45
CA ASN A 70 3.87 1.35 -4.26
C ASN A 70 3.31 0.20 -3.44
N ILE A 71 1.98 0.06 -3.43
CA ILE A 71 1.28 -1.06 -2.81
C ILE A 71 0.45 -1.71 -3.90
N ALA A 72 0.85 -2.90 -4.34
CA ALA A 72 0.13 -3.70 -5.31
C ALA A 72 -0.64 -4.82 -4.59
N ILE A 73 -1.91 -4.94 -4.88
CA ILE A 73 -2.79 -5.99 -4.33
C ILE A 73 -3.33 -6.79 -5.52
N SER A 74 -3.12 -8.10 -5.50
CA SER A 74 -3.74 -9.03 -6.45
C SER A 74 -4.63 -9.99 -5.67
N GLN A 75 -5.92 -10.01 -5.99
CA GLN A 75 -6.90 -10.85 -5.32
C GLN A 75 -7.61 -11.75 -6.32
N ASN A 76 -7.68 -13.05 -6.01
CA ASN A 76 -8.45 -13.99 -6.79
C ASN A 76 -9.95 -13.65 -6.72
N LEU A 77 -10.61 -13.76 -7.86
CA LEU A 77 -12.07 -13.70 -7.91
C LEU A 77 -12.69 -15.07 -7.50
N PRO A 78 -13.92 -15.08 -6.96
CA PRO A 78 -14.68 -16.30 -6.77
C PRO A 78 -14.86 -17.06 -8.10
N GLU A 79 -14.94 -18.39 -8.06
CA GLU A 79 -15.06 -19.23 -9.27
C GLU A 79 -16.28 -18.88 -10.12
N GLU A 80 -17.39 -18.48 -9.48
CA GLU A 80 -18.59 -18.01 -10.18
C GLU A 80 -18.31 -16.75 -11.01
N ALA A 81 -17.55 -15.81 -10.45
CA ALA A 81 -17.16 -14.59 -11.14
C ALA A 81 -16.15 -14.88 -12.27
N LYS A 82 -15.19 -15.78 -12.06
CA LYS A 82 -14.27 -16.24 -13.12
C LYS A 82 -15.02 -16.89 -14.28
N SER A 83 -16.01 -17.73 -13.97
CA SER A 83 -16.85 -18.40 -14.97
C SER A 83 -17.69 -17.39 -15.77
N ALA A 84 -18.16 -16.33 -15.12
CA ALA A 84 -18.90 -15.25 -15.78
C ALA A 84 -18.00 -14.39 -16.69
N LEU A 85 -16.70 -14.30 -16.36
CA LEU A 85 -15.70 -13.59 -17.18
C LEU A 85 -15.30 -14.39 -18.43
N ALA A 86 -15.38 -15.72 -18.36
CA ALA A 86 -14.99 -16.60 -19.45
C ALA A 86 -15.87 -16.34 -20.69
N GLY A 87 -15.24 -15.87 -21.77
CA GLY A 87 -15.91 -15.59 -23.04
C GLY A 87 -16.54 -14.20 -23.16
N GLN A 88 -16.32 -13.32 -22.19
CA GLN A 88 -16.74 -11.91 -22.27
C GLN A 88 -15.57 -11.01 -22.73
N ASP A 89 -15.92 -9.85 -23.33
CA ASP A 89 -14.94 -8.81 -23.63
C ASP A 89 -14.48 -8.15 -22.31
N LEU A 90 -13.25 -8.48 -21.90
CA LEU A 90 -12.66 -7.95 -20.68
C LEU A 90 -12.55 -6.43 -20.68
N SER A 91 -12.46 -5.79 -21.85
CA SER A 91 -12.34 -4.32 -21.92
C SER A 91 -13.61 -3.63 -21.42
N SER A 92 -14.78 -4.15 -21.77
CA SER A 92 -16.07 -3.64 -21.30
C SER A 92 -16.29 -3.90 -19.81
N LEU A 93 -15.91 -5.11 -19.35
CA LEU A 93 -16.00 -5.49 -17.94
C LEU A 93 -15.00 -4.73 -17.07
N GLN A 94 -13.82 -4.43 -17.60
CA GLN A 94 -12.78 -3.68 -16.92
C GLN A 94 -13.29 -2.35 -16.37
N GLU A 95 -14.03 -1.60 -17.18
CA GLU A 95 -14.55 -0.29 -16.78
C GLU A 95 -15.62 -0.42 -15.70
N GLU A 96 -16.55 -1.35 -15.84
CA GLU A 96 -17.63 -1.58 -14.90
C GLU A 96 -17.11 -2.08 -13.54
N VAL A 97 -16.22 -3.09 -13.55
CA VAL A 97 -15.62 -3.64 -12.33
C VAL A 97 -14.76 -2.60 -11.64
N SER A 98 -13.92 -1.87 -12.40
CA SER A 98 -13.09 -0.80 -11.86
C SER A 98 -13.94 0.28 -11.18
N LYS A 99 -15.01 0.73 -11.83
CA LYS A 99 -15.94 1.73 -11.28
C LYS A 99 -16.67 1.21 -10.04
N SER A 100 -17.20 0.01 -10.08
CA SER A 100 -17.90 -0.61 -8.95
C SER A 100 -16.95 -0.81 -7.76
N PHE A 101 -15.74 -1.30 -8.02
CA PHE A 101 -14.72 -1.47 -6.99
C PHE A 101 -14.35 -0.13 -6.35
N LYS A 102 -14.04 0.89 -7.13
CA LYS A 102 -13.65 2.22 -6.63
C LYS A 102 -14.73 2.81 -5.72
N GLN A 103 -15.99 2.71 -6.11
CA GLN A 103 -17.13 3.21 -5.32
C GLN A 103 -17.34 2.41 -4.03
N SER A 104 -17.24 1.09 -4.08
CA SER A 104 -17.50 0.23 -2.91
C SER A 104 -16.37 0.23 -1.89
N SER A 105 -15.13 0.40 -2.33
CA SER A 105 -13.93 0.39 -1.48
C SER A 105 -13.52 1.77 -0.96
N GLY A 106 -14.10 2.84 -1.49
CA GLY A 106 -13.71 4.22 -1.17
C GLY A 106 -12.39 4.67 -1.81
N VAL A 107 -11.87 3.90 -2.77
CA VAL A 107 -10.68 4.25 -3.56
C VAL A 107 -10.89 5.52 -4.39
N ASP A 108 -12.12 5.78 -4.82
CA ASP A 108 -12.51 7.02 -5.48
C ASP A 108 -12.14 8.27 -4.69
N LYS A 109 -12.20 8.20 -3.36
CA LYS A 109 -11.77 9.29 -2.46
C LYS A 109 -10.26 9.43 -2.39
N LEU A 110 -9.52 8.30 -2.48
CA LEU A 110 -8.06 8.34 -2.52
C LEU A 110 -7.53 8.94 -3.82
N GLU A 111 -8.18 8.69 -4.95
CA GLU A 111 -7.78 9.29 -6.23
C GLU A 111 -7.87 10.82 -6.25
N GLN A 112 -8.67 11.39 -5.36
CA GLN A 112 -8.78 12.85 -5.21
C GLN A 112 -7.68 13.44 -4.32
N VAL A 113 -6.93 12.59 -3.61
CA VAL A 113 -5.86 13.04 -2.73
C VAL A 113 -4.60 13.29 -3.56
N LYS A 114 -4.05 14.49 -3.41
CA LYS A 114 -2.77 14.83 -4.06
C LYS A 114 -1.67 13.87 -3.66
N GLY A 115 -0.93 13.37 -4.63
CA GLY A 115 0.18 12.44 -4.41
C GLY A 115 -0.21 10.95 -4.42
N ILE A 116 -1.47 10.62 -4.72
CA ILE A 116 -1.95 9.25 -4.86
C ILE A 116 -2.50 9.03 -6.27
N GLN A 117 -2.09 7.93 -6.90
CA GLN A 117 -2.68 7.40 -8.11
C GLN A 117 -3.12 5.96 -7.83
N VAL A 118 -4.32 5.58 -8.30
CA VAL A 118 -4.83 4.23 -8.15
C VAL A 118 -5.19 3.65 -9.52
N ASN A 119 -4.68 2.45 -9.79
CA ASN A 119 -5.03 1.68 -10.97
C ASN A 119 -5.76 0.41 -10.52
N VAL A 120 -6.86 0.07 -11.19
CA VAL A 120 -7.60 -1.17 -10.95
C VAL A 120 -7.71 -1.91 -12.27
N LYS A 121 -7.34 -3.18 -12.28
CA LYS A 121 -7.37 -4.03 -13.47
C LYS A 121 -7.93 -5.41 -13.14
N VAL A 122 -8.84 -5.89 -13.99
CA VAL A 122 -9.26 -7.29 -14.01
C VAL A 122 -8.41 -8.02 -15.03
N THR A 123 -7.86 -9.17 -14.64
CA THR A 123 -7.00 -9.95 -15.52
C THR A 123 -7.73 -11.16 -16.11
N GLU A 124 -7.24 -11.66 -17.26
CA GLU A 124 -7.71 -12.90 -17.87
C GLU A 124 -7.56 -14.12 -16.94
N LYS A 125 -6.67 -14.03 -15.95
CA LYS A 125 -6.47 -15.08 -14.94
C LYS A 125 -7.57 -15.11 -13.86
N GLY A 126 -8.52 -14.17 -13.92
CA GLY A 126 -9.58 -14.04 -12.92
C GLY A 126 -9.08 -13.47 -11.60
N THR A 127 -8.18 -12.49 -11.68
CA THR A 127 -7.77 -11.66 -10.53
C THR A 127 -8.22 -10.22 -10.70
N VAL A 128 -8.39 -9.52 -9.59
CA VAL A 128 -8.47 -8.05 -9.55
C VAL A 128 -7.14 -7.56 -9.01
N ASP A 129 -6.43 -6.80 -9.82
CA ASP A 129 -5.15 -6.19 -9.45
C ASP A 129 -5.39 -4.70 -9.18
N ILE A 130 -4.88 -4.22 -8.05
CA ILE A 130 -5.02 -2.84 -7.58
C ILE A 130 -3.64 -2.32 -7.27
N ASP A 131 -3.24 -1.22 -7.90
CA ASP A 131 -1.97 -0.55 -7.66
C ASP A 131 -2.21 0.83 -7.03
N PHE A 132 -1.67 1.04 -5.84
CA PHE A 132 -1.57 2.35 -5.21
C PHE A 132 -0.15 2.88 -5.44
N ILE A 133 -0.04 3.92 -6.24
CA ILE A 133 1.22 4.61 -6.50
C ILE A 133 1.20 5.91 -5.69
N ILE A 134 2.08 6.00 -4.70
CA ILE A 134 2.13 7.08 -3.74
C ILE A 134 3.43 7.86 -3.94
N ASP A 135 3.29 9.17 -4.12
CA ASP A 135 4.39 10.13 -4.08
C ASP A 135 4.39 10.84 -2.70
N PRO A 136 5.19 10.36 -1.74
CA PRO A 136 5.18 10.90 -0.38
C PRO A 136 5.65 12.36 -0.29
N THR A 137 6.35 12.85 -1.33
CA THR A 137 6.85 14.23 -1.37
C THR A 137 5.76 15.24 -1.70
N ASN A 138 4.71 14.79 -2.37
CA ASN A 138 3.55 15.59 -2.78
C ASN A 138 2.24 15.16 -2.07
N LEU A 139 2.31 14.15 -1.20
CA LEU A 139 1.14 13.57 -0.55
C LEU A 139 0.50 14.51 0.47
N ASP A 140 -0.80 14.72 0.33
CA ASP A 140 -1.62 15.32 1.39
C ASP A 140 -1.98 14.24 2.43
N TYR A 141 -1.10 14.08 3.43
CA TYR A 141 -1.27 13.09 4.50
C TYR A 141 -2.55 13.30 5.32
N ASP A 142 -2.96 14.55 5.51
CA ASP A 142 -4.14 14.87 6.32
C ASP A 142 -5.43 14.50 5.59
N ALA A 143 -5.48 14.70 4.29
CA ALA A 143 -6.59 14.24 3.46
C ALA A 143 -6.61 12.71 3.34
N ALA A 144 -5.46 12.08 3.06
CA ALA A 144 -5.33 10.63 2.95
C ALA A 144 -5.73 9.89 4.24
N SER A 145 -5.32 10.42 5.39
CA SER A 145 -5.63 9.83 6.71
C SER A 145 -7.11 9.81 7.06
N LYS A 146 -7.91 10.66 6.42
CA LYS A 146 -9.36 10.75 6.65
C LYS A 146 -10.16 9.79 5.78
N VAL A 147 -9.54 9.14 4.79
CA VAL A 147 -10.23 8.17 3.94
C VAL A 147 -10.47 6.90 4.75
N PRO A 148 -11.72 6.47 4.95
CA PRO A 148 -12.03 5.24 5.66
C PRO A 148 -11.28 4.06 5.02
N THR A 149 -10.95 3.03 5.79
CA THR A 149 -10.24 1.83 5.34
C THR A 149 -8.74 2.04 5.09
N TYR A 150 -8.33 3.13 4.44
CA TYR A 150 -6.93 3.38 4.04
C TYR A 150 -6.21 4.36 4.97
N GLY A 151 -6.93 5.18 5.72
CA GLY A 151 -6.37 6.20 6.61
C GLY A 151 -5.28 5.68 7.56
N PRO A 152 -5.43 4.50 8.19
CA PRO A 152 -4.41 3.96 9.08
C PRO A 152 -3.03 3.81 8.44
N ILE A 153 -2.96 3.39 7.16
CA ILE A 153 -1.68 3.22 6.45
C ILE A 153 -0.95 4.56 6.26
N PHE A 154 -1.71 5.62 5.95
CA PHE A 154 -1.14 6.96 5.78
C PHE A 154 -0.73 7.60 7.11
N ASN A 155 -1.45 7.29 8.20
CA ASN A 155 -1.03 7.68 9.56
C ASN A 155 0.28 7.01 9.96
N GLN A 156 0.47 5.73 9.62
CA GLN A 156 1.73 5.03 9.84
C GLN A 156 2.86 5.65 9.02
N MET A 157 2.67 5.87 7.72
CA MET A 157 3.66 6.52 6.86
C MET A 157 4.03 7.93 7.36
N LYS A 158 3.07 8.67 7.95
CA LYS A 158 3.32 9.99 8.52
C LYS A 158 4.16 9.94 9.79
N SER A 159 3.97 8.91 10.62
CA SER A 159 4.57 8.79 11.97
C SER A 159 5.83 7.93 12.02
N GLN A 160 6.05 7.06 11.04
CA GLN A 160 7.13 6.10 10.99
C GLN A 160 8.17 6.48 9.94
N THR A 161 9.42 6.10 10.19
CA THR A 161 10.45 6.10 9.15
C THR A 161 10.18 4.98 8.15
N PRO A 162 10.76 5.02 6.92
CA PRO A 162 10.60 3.95 5.94
C PRO A 162 10.99 2.57 6.47
N GLU A 163 12.03 2.49 7.29
CA GLU A 163 12.48 1.21 7.86
C GLU A 163 11.50 0.67 8.91
N GLU A 164 10.93 1.54 9.75
CA GLU A 164 9.90 1.16 10.73
C GLU A 164 8.62 0.71 10.04
N PHE A 165 8.21 1.39 8.97
CA PHE A 165 7.05 1.01 8.17
C PHE A 165 7.24 -0.35 7.48
N ILE A 166 8.42 -0.58 6.87
CA ILE A 166 8.80 -1.87 6.29
C ILE A 166 8.78 -2.96 7.38
N LYS A 167 9.35 -2.68 8.55
CA LYS A 167 9.36 -3.62 9.66
C LYS A 167 7.94 -4.00 10.10
N SER A 168 7.03 -3.04 10.19
CA SER A 168 5.63 -3.33 10.52
C SER A 168 5.00 -4.30 9.51
N PHE A 169 5.28 -4.14 8.21
CA PHE A 169 4.81 -5.05 7.18
C PHE A 169 5.43 -6.45 7.27
N GLN A 170 6.72 -6.53 7.65
CA GLN A 170 7.40 -7.81 7.90
C GLN A 170 6.85 -8.53 9.14
N ASP A 171 6.54 -7.80 10.19
CA ASP A 171 5.97 -8.35 11.43
C ASP A 171 4.57 -8.98 11.17
N GLU A 172 3.87 -8.57 10.10
CA GLU A 172 2.63 -9.19 9.61
C GLU A 172 2.84 -10.39 8.68
N GLY A 173 4.06 -10.76 8.42
CA GLY A 173 4.42 -11.90 7.58
C GLY A 173 4.93 -11.54 6.19
N GLY A 174 5.15 -10.26 5.90
CA GLY A 174 5.78 -9.80 4.66
C GLY A 174 7.20 -10.33 4.52
N LYS A 175 7.51 -10.93 3.38
CA LYS A 175 8.83 -11.47 3.05
C LYS A 175 9.49 -10.61 1.99
N GLU A 176 10.78 -10.33 2.17
CA GLU A 176 11.55 -9.60 1.17
C GLU A 176 11.62 -10.38 -0.14
N ILE A 177 11.40 -9.69 -1.24
CA ILE A 177 11.49 -10.23 -2.62
C ILE A 177 12.45 -9.38 -3.44
N SER A 178 12.91 -9.91 -4.58
CA SER A 178 13.61 -9.11 -5.57
C SER A 178 12.70 -7.99 -6.07
N ASN A 179 13.28 -6.81 -6.30
CA ASN A 179 12.48 -5.70 -6.82
C ASN A 179 11.81 -6.12 -8.13
N PRO A 180 10.49 -5.93 -8.28
CA PRO A 180 9.83 -6.16 -9.54
C PRO A 180 10.42 -5.24 -10.61
N SER A 181 10.79 -5.82 -11.73
CA SER A 181 11.35 -5.12 -12.91
C SER A 181 10.27 -4.35 -13.67
#